data_be48b9c5a9f3df4833eddc202a946677
#
_entry.id   be48b9c5a9f3df4833eddc202a946677
#
_cell.length_a   1.000
_cell.length_b   1.000
_cell.length_c   1.000
_cell.angle_alpha   90.00
_cell.angle_beta   90.00
_cell.angle_gamma   90.00
#
_symmetry.space_group_name_H-M   'P 1'
#
loop_
_entity.id
_entity.type
_entity.pdbx_description
1 polymer ?
#
loop_
_entity_poly.entity_id
_entity_poly.type
_entity_poly.pdbx_seq_one_letter_code
_entity_poly.pdbx_strand_id
1 'polypeptide(L)'
;YEANVENRMTRMMAVYEGWEDLDKIGNIRSLRDYYAYWAFEWDAFLVHFGGPFFINELLAQPDTQDIDGTSGTDEGAFFRTTDRNKPHNAYASGAGLLRVIDQKGYSLEYRGLSDEEHFRFATKAEPNTLGQYGSKAKDATYIDMSGCYPLTRCYFEFNEDDGLYYRSQHLSGSTDGPHIDALTGKQLTFKNILVQNTFYEELGEGYLAFQCHDTTRDGWFFTNGRGIHVNWEKTSDYGATRYYDDNGDEIVLNAGKTMICIVEDGDSFTFH
;
A
#
# COMPACT_ATOMS: atom_id res chain seq x y z
N TYR A 1 -0.09 -0.81 0.12
CA TYR A 1 1.20 -0.12 0.30
C TYR A 1 1.57 -0.10 1.77
N GLU A 2 2.83 -0.31 2.08
CA GLU A 2 3.40 -0.11 3.42
C GLU A 2 4.67 0.71 3.29
N ALA A 3 4.82 1.74 4.13
CA ALA A 3 5.99 2.59 4.18
C ALA A 3 6.29 3.02 5.62
N ASN A 4 7.55 3.37 5.88
CA ASN A 4 7.92 4.03 7.11
C ASN A 4 7.24 5.41 7.22
N VAL A 5 6.86 5.77 8.41
CA VAL A 5 6.54 7.11 8.86
C VAL A 5 7.55 7.51 9.94
N GLU A 6 7.30 8.59 10.65
CA GLU A 6 8.18 9.08 11.69
C GLU A 6 8.58 7.97 12.69
N ASN A 7 9.81 8.05 13.18
CA ASN A 7 10.38 7.11 14.16
C ASN A 7 10.41 5.65 13.68
N ARG A 8 10.55 5.41 12.39
CA ARG A 8 10.61 4.05 11.81
C ARG A 8 9.35 3.19 12.08
N MET A 9 8.24 3.82 12.44
CA MET A 9 6.95 3.15 12.45
C MET A 9 6.45 2.98 11.02
N THR A 10 5.71 1.90 10.74
CA THR A 10 5.06 1.76 9.43
C THR A 10 3.59 2.15 9.48
N ARG A 11 3.06 2.56 8.34
CA ARG A 11 1.64 2.62 8.04
C ARG A 11 1.33 1.84 6.79
N MET A 12 0.08 1.41 6.72
CA MET A 12 -0.44 0.74 5.53
C MET A 12 -1.53 1.61 4.91
N MET A 13 -1.56 1.64 3.57
CA MET A 13 -2.67 2.14 2.78
C MET A 13 -3.25 0.98 2.01
N ALA A 14 -4.55 0.78 2.09
CA ALA A 14 -5.29 -0.17 1.28
C ALA A 14 -6.05 0.57 0.18
N VAL A 15 -5.91 0.10 -1.06
CA VAL A 15 -6.71 0.53 -2.21
C VAL A 15 -7.58 -0.66 -2.62
N TYR A 16 -8.90 -0.49 -2.62
CA TYR A 16 -9.84 -1.57 -2.91
C TYR A 16 -11.21 -1.04 -3.29
N GLU A 17 -11.99 -1.88 -3.96
CA GLU A 17 -13.38 -1.66 -4.33
C GLU A 17 -14.33 -2.47 -3.43
N GLY A 18 -15.63 -2.23 -3.52
CA GLY A 18 -16.64 -2.99 -2.78
C GLY A 18 -16.66 -2.68 -1.29
N TRP A 19 -16.40 -1.44 -0.92
CA TRP A 19 -16.32 -0.96 0.46
C TRP A 19 -17.65 -0.40 0.98
N GLU A 20 -18.64 -0.22 0.14
CA GLU A 20 -19.87 0.52 0.41
C GLU A 20 -20.70 -0.10 1.53
N ASP A 21 -20.69 -1.43 1.62
CA ASP A 21 -21.41 -2.21 2.62
C ASP A 21 -20.57 -2.53 3.88
N LEU A 22 -19.34 -1.97 3.99
CA LEU A 22 -18.51 -2.23 5.16
C LEU A 22 -18.92 -1.35 6.35
N ASP A 23 -19.29 -1.97 7.45
CA ASP A 23 -19.66 -1.28 8.68
C ASP A 23 -18.45 -0.65 9.39
N LYS A 24 -17.24 -1.18 9.17
CA LYS A 24 -16.03 -0.77 9.89
C LYS A 24 -14.80 -0.91 9.02
N ILE A 25 -14.17 0.23 8.70
CA ILE A 25 -12.97 0.36 7.91
C ILE A 25 -11.89 1.04 8.76
N GLY A 26 -10.72 0.46 8.86
CA GLY A 26 -9.59 1.07 9.58
C GLY A 26 -8.85 0.11 10.53
N ASN A 27 -8.12 0.60 11.51
CA ASN A 27 -8.17 1.97 12.08
C ASN A 27 -7.55 2.99 11.12
N ILE A 28 -8.20 4.13 10.97
CA ILE A 28 -7.77 5.19 10.05
C ILE A 28 -6.81 6.14 10.78
N ARG A 29 -5.76 6.55 10.08
CA ARG A 29 -4.68 7.38 10.62
C ARG A 29 -4.39 8.58 9.73
N SER A 30 -3.51 9.45 10.23
CA SER A 30 -3.10 10.67 9.53
C SER A 30 -2.40 10.36 8.21
N LEU A 31 -2.77 11.10 7.18
CA LEU A 31 -2.16 11.03 5.85
C LEU A 31 -0.70 11.53 5.88
N ARG A 32 0.06 11.13 4.90
CA ARG A 32 1.33 11.71 4.45
C ARG A 32 1.23 11.94 2.95
N ASP A 33 1.99 12.89 2.43
CA ASP A 33 1.99 13.28 1.01
C ASP A 33 2.23 12.10 0.06
N TYR A 34 3.19 11.25 0.35
CA TYR A 34 3.51 10.09 -0.49
C TYR A 34 2.34 9.09 -0.59
N TYR A 35 1.51 8.92 0.44
CA TYR A 35 0.30 8.10 0.31
C TYR A 35 -0.73 8.75 -0.60
N ALA A 36 -0.81 10.07 -0.66
CA ALA A 36 -1.67 10.75 -1.61
C ALA A 36 -1.22 10.50 -3.05
N TYR A 37 0.08 10.62 -3.34
CA TYR A 37 0.63 10.33 -4.67
C TYR A 37 0.40 8.87 -5.12
N TRP A 38 0.50 7.91 -4.20
CA TRP A 38 0.19 6.51 -4.52
C TRP A 38 -1.31 6.24 -4.64
N ALA A 39 -2.18 7.03 -4.01
CA ALA A 39 -3.63 6.91 -4.19
C ALA A 39 -4.11 7.58 -5.48
N PHE A 40 -3.48 8.67 -5.90
CA PHE A 40 -3.83 9.39 -7.13
C PHE A 40 -3.69 8.52 -8.38
N GLU A 41 -2.71 7.64 -8.42
CA GLU A 41 -2.53 6.72 -9.55
C GLU A 41 -3.69 5.71 -9.72
N TRP A 42 -4.57 5.59 -8.73
CA TRP A 42 -5.77 4.76 -8.75
C TRP A 42 -7.05 5.57 -8.91
N ASP A 43 -6.96 6.90 -9.02
CA ASP A 43 -8.12 7.79 -8.98
C ASP A 43 -9.02 7.55 -7.75
N ALA A 44 -8.40 7.20 -6.62
CA ALA A 44 -9.07 6.77 -5.41
C ALA A 44 -9.43 7.94 -4.48
N PHE A 45 -10.49 7.77 -3.69
CA PHE A 45 -10.75 8.64 -2.55
C PHE A 45 -9.67 8.49 -1.48
N LEU A 46 -9.15 9.60 -0.98
CA LEU A 46 -8.24 9.62 0.16
C LEU A 46 -9.04 9.65 1.46
N VAL A 47 -9.11 8.53 2.16
CA VAL A 47 -9.80 8.45 3.46
C VAL A 47 -8.77 8.45 4.57
N HIS A 48 -8.72 9.52 5.37
CA HIS A 48 -7.69 9.70 6.39
C HIS A 48 -8.23 10.42 7.64
N PHE A 49 -7.44 10.48 8.68
CA PHE A 49 -7.79 11.17 9.93
C PHE A 49 -6.70 12.18 10.29
N GLY A 50 -6.80 13.37 9.70
CA GLY A 50 -5.81 14.44 9.81
C GLY A 50 -4.54 14.19 9.00
N GLY A 51 -3.58 15.07 9.18
CA GLY A 51 -2.28 15.03 8.55
C GLY A 51 -1.41 16.21 8.98
N PRO A 52 -0.14 16.27 8.60
CA PRO A 52 0.69 17.45 8.84
C PRO A 52 0.24 18.63 7.96
N PHE A 53 0.52 19.84 8.41
CA PHE A 53 0.06 21.07 7.74
C PHE A 53 0.55 21.20 6.27
N PHE A 54 1.70 20.63 5.95
CA PHE A 54 2.30 20.76 4.62
C PHE A 54 1.58 19.95 3.52
N ILE A 55 0.65 19.04 3.88
CA ILE A 55 -0.18 18.35 2.87
C ILE A 55 -1.38 19.18 2.42
N ASN A 56 -1.68 20.31 3.07
CA ASN A 56 -2.89 21.08 2.78
C ASN A 56 -2.95 21.61 1.34
N GLU A 57 -1.80 22.01 0.77
CA GLU A 57 -1.73 22.46 -0.61
C GLU A 57 -2.03 21.30 -1.60
N LEU A 58 -1.56 20.09 -1.30
CA LEU A 58 -1.86 18.91 -2.08
C LEU A 58 -3.35 18.54 -2.03
N LEU A 59 -3.94 18.59 -0.81
CA LEU A 59 -5.37 18.29 -0.63
C LEU A 59 -6.29 19.36 -1.24
N ALA A 60 -5.81 20.58 -1.40
CA ALA A 60 -6.57 21.67 -2.02
C ALA A 60 -6.56 21.64 -3.56
N GLN A 61 -5.86 20.71 -4.20
CA GLN A 61 -5.86 20.59 -5.65
C GLN A 61 -7.25 20.17 -6.15
N PRO A 62 -7.70 20.70 -7.32
CA PRO A 62 -9.07 20.47 -7.82
C PRO A 62 -9.42 19.00 -8.03
N ASP A 63 -8.43 18.19 -8.37
CA ASP A 63 -8.62 16.77 -8.67
C ASP A 63 -8.48 15.86 -7.44
N THR A 64 -8.12 16.41 -6.27
CA THR A 64 -8.05 15.65 -5.03
C THR A 64 -9.44 15.41 -4.45
N GLN A 65 -9.78 14.15 -4.24
CA GLN A 65 -10.99 13.74 -3.55
C GLN A 65 -10.62 13.18 -2.17
N ASP A 66 -10.54 14.06 -1.15
CA ASP A 66 -10.20 13.69 0.22
C ASP A 66 -11.41 13.68 1.15
N ILE A 67 -11.37 12.79 2.14
CA ILE A 67 -12.34 12.66 3.22
C ILE A 67 -11.55 12.59 4.53
N ASP A 68 -11.56 13.70 5.29
CA ASP A 68 -10.74 13.85 6.49
C ASP A 68 -11.60 13.80 7.77
N GLY A 69 -11.34 12.83 8.61
CA GLY A 69 -12.03 12.67 9.90
C GLY A 69 -11.77 13.79 10.93
N THR A 70 -10.91 14.76 10.64
CA THR A 70 -10.74 15.99 11.44
C THR A 70 -11.51 17.17 10.89
N SER A 71 -12.04 17.07 9.68
CA SER A 71 -12.90 18.08 9.07
C SER A 71 -14.30 18.00 9.65
N GLY A 72 -14.86 19.14 10.10
CA GLY A 72 -16.22 19.20 10.60
C GLY A 72 -17.29 18.85 9.56
N THR A 73 -16.96 18.93 8.27
CA THR A 73 -17.88 18.56 7.18
C THR A 73 -17.89 17.05 6.94
N ASP A 74 -16.82 16.36 7.25
CA ASP A 74 -16.63 14.94 6.94
C ASP A 74 -16.83 14.02 8.16
N GLU A 75 -17.10 14.63 9.35
CA GLU A 75 -17.24 13.93 10.62
C GLU A 75 -18.26 12.77 10.56
N GLY A 76 -19.31 12.93 9.75
CA GLY A 76 -20.36 11.91 9.60
C GLY A 76 -19.90 10.57 8.99
N ALA A 77 -18.72 10.51 8.37
CA ALA A 77 -18.15 9.27 7.84
C ALA A 77 -17.42 8.44 8.91
N PHE A 78 -17.00 9.08 10.00
CA PHE A 78 -16.10 8.51 10.99
C PHE A 78 -16.76 8.29 12.35
N PHE A 79 -16.22 7.31 13.07
CA PHE A 79 -16.55 7.04 14.46
C PHE A 79 -15.34 6.53 15.24
N ARG A 80 -15.43 6.59 16.57
CA ARG A 80 -14.38 6.05 17.44
C ARG A 80 -14.93 4.91 18.29
N THR A 81 -14.15 3.86 18.41
CA THR A 81 -14.47 2.74 19.30
C THR A 81 -13.91 2.99 20.71
N THR A 82 -14.37 2.21 21.68
CA THR A 82 -13.96 2.30 23.10
C THR A 82 -13.04 1.17 23.52
N ASP A 83 -12.82 0.18 22.66
CA ASP A 83 -11.95 -0.98 22.89
C ASP A 83 -10.46 -0.66 22.77
N ARG A 84 -10.14 0.52 22.21
CA ARG A 84 -8.77 1.03 22.04
C ARG A 84 -8.69 2.50 22.42
N ASN A 85 -7.48 2.93 22.80
CA ASN A 85 -7.20 4.33 23.10
C ASN A 85 -6.96 5.15 21.81
N LYS A 86 -7.26 6.45 21.88
CA LYS A 86 -6.80 7.41 20.87
C LYS A 86 -5.27 7.35 20.77
N PRO A 87 -4.69 7.44 19.58
CA PRO A 87 -5.30 7.69 18.27
C PRO A 87 -5.65 6.41 17.46
N HIS A 88 -5.64 5.22 18.07
CA HIS A 88 -5.74 3.92 17.40
C HIS A 88 -7.18 3.38 17.27
N ASN A 89 -8.19 4.22 17.43
CA ASN A 89 -9.59 3.83 17.54
C ASN A 89 -10.54 4.59 16.60
N ALA A 90 -10.00 5.25 15.57
CA ALA A 90 -10.80 5.93 14.56
C ALA A 90 -11.08 5.00 13.38
N TYR A 91 -12.33 4.92 12.98
CA TYR A 91 -12.80 4.07 11.87
C TYR A 91 -13.79 4.86 11.01
N ALA A 92 -13.97 4.43 9.77
CA ALA A 92 -15.05 4.88 8.89
C ALA A 92 -16.02 3.73 8.62
N SER A 93 -17.18 4.06 8.07
CA SER A 93 -18.14 3.10 7.52
C SER A 93 -18.46 3.43 6.06
N GLY A 94 -18.74 2.40 5.24
CA GLY A 94 -19.11 2.59 3.85
C GLY A 94 -20.30 3.54 3.69
N ALA A 95 -21.36 3.33 4.45
CA ALA A 95 -22.54 4.22 4.45
C ALA A 95 -22.19 5.66 4.87
N GLY A 96 -21.22 5.85 5.78
CA GLY A 96 -20.74 7.16 6.17
C GLY A 96 -19.96 7.84 5.07
N LEU A 97 -19.06 7.09 4.42
CA LEU A 97 -18.28 7.59 3.28
C LEU A 97 -19.19 7.99 2.10
N LEU A 98 -20.18 7.17 1.73
CA LEU A 98 -21.14 7.48 0.67
C LEU A 98 -21.86 8.82 0.93
N ARG A 99 -22.29 9.08 2.17
CA ARG A 99 -22.93 10.35 2.51
C ARG A 99 -22.01 11.55 2.30
N VAL A 100 -20.74 11.45 2.72
CA VAL A 100 -19.77 12.54 2.57
C VAL A 100 -19.40 12.73 1.08
N ILE A 101 -19.24 11.66 0.33
CA ILE A 101 -19.02 11.70 -1.12
C ILE A 101 -20.13 12.45 -1.84
N ASP A 102 -21.39 12.12 -1.52
CA ASP A 102 -22.57 12.83 -2.07
C ASP A 102 -22.60 14.30 -1.65
N GLN A 103 -22.35 14.61 -0.39
CA GLN A 103 -22.30 16.00 0.12
C GLN A 103 -21.21 16.85 -0.54
N LYS A 104 -20.05 16.25 -0.84
CA LYS A 104 -18.93 16.91 -1.53
C LYS A 104 -19.13 16.97 -3.05
N GLY A 105 -20.09 16.22 -3.59
CA GLY A 105 -20.31 16.10 -5.04
C GLY A 105 -19.18 15.35 -5.76
N TYR A 106 -18.51 14.44 -5.05
CA TYR A 106 -17.47 13.59 -5.62
C TYR A 106 -18.07 12.51 -6.52
N SER A 107 -17.35 12.14 -7.59
CA SER A 107 -17.77 11.08 -8.50
C SER A 107 -17.43 9.70 -7.95
N LEU A 108 -18.37 8.77 -8.01
CA LEU A 108 -18.12 7.34 -7.77
C LEU A 108 -17.57 6.64 -9.02
N GLU A 109 -17.62 7.29 -10.18
CA GLU A 109 -17.09 6.76 -11.41
C GLU A 109 -15.61 7.16 -11.57
N TYR A 110 -14.83 6.27 -12.19
CA TYR A 110 -13.46 6.56 -12.57
C TYR A 110 -13.40 7.80 -13.46
N ARG A 111 -12.56 8.77 -13.13
CA ARG A 111 -12.51 10.09 -13.79
C ARG A 111 -11.55 10.13 -14.98
N GLY A 112 -10.76 9.09 -15.18
CA GLY A 112 -9.81 9.02 -16.29
C GLY A 112 -8.60 9.94 -16.11
N LEU A 113 -8.17 10.19 -14.90
CA LEU A 113 -6.98 11.01 -14.61
C LEU A 113 -5.68 10.31 -15.02
N SER A 114 -5.71 8.98 -15.08
CA SER A 114 -4.67 8.17 -15.72
C SER A 114 -5.33 7.36 -16.84
N ASP A 115 -4.87 7.53 -18.07
CA ASP A 115 -5.43 6.86 -19.26
C ASP A 115 -4.88 5.43 -19.44
N GLU A 116 -4.00 4.98 -18.54
CA GLU A 116 -3.29 3.73 -18.68
C GLU A 116 -3.79 2.68 -17.70
N GLU A 117 -3.81 1.43 -18.16
CA GLU A 117 -3.99 0.27 -17.32
C GLU A 117 -2.88 0.23 -16.25
N HIS A 118 -3.24 0.17 -14.96
CA HIS A 118 -2.27 0.29 -13.87
C HIS A 118 -1.31 -0.90 -13.82
N PHE A 119 -1.81 -2.13 -13.96
CA PHE A 119 -1.01 -3.35 -14.02
C PHE A 119 -1.48 -4.26 -15.15
N ARG A 120 -0.54 -5.03 -15.69
CA ARG A 120 -0.84 -6.16 -16.56
C ARG A 120 -1.01 -7.42 -15.72
N PHE A 121 -2.03 -8.22 -16.04
CA PHE A 121 -2.32 -9.45 -15.30
C PHE A 121 -2.25 -10.68 -16.19
N ALA A 122 -1.60 -11.72 -15.64
CA ALA A 122 -1.65 -13.06 -16.20
C ALA A 122 -3.08 -13.64 -16.09
N THR A 123 -3.43 -14.50 -17.02
CA THR A 123 -4.70 -15.24 -16.95
C THR A 123 -4.65 -16.32 -15.86
N LYS A 124 -5.80 -16.75 -15.36
CA LYS A 124 -5.86 -17.88 -14.42
C LYS A 124 -5.39 -19.21 -15.05
N ALA A 125 -5.55 -19.33 -16.37
CA ALA A 125 -5.15 -20.53 -17.10
C ALA A 125 -3.63 -20.59 -17.32
N GLU A 126 -2.99 -19.42 -17.40
CA GLU A 126 -1.55 -19.27 -17.63
C GLU A 126 -0.97 -18.30 -16.59
N PRO A 127 -0.79 -18.75 -15.34
CA PRO A 127 -0.25 -17.91 -14.28
C PRO A 127 1.22 -17.61 -14.54
N ASN A 128 1.66 -16.41 -14.14
CA ASN A 128 3.08 -16.04 -14.19
C ASN A 128 3.83 -16.78 -13.06
N THR A 129 4.65 -17.75 -13.42
CA THR A 129 5.51 -18.51 -12.50
C THR A 129 6.94 -18.00 -12.45
N LEU A 130 7.24 -16.92 -13.17
CA LEU A 130 8.59 -16.41 -13.41
C LEU A 130 9.53 -17.44 -14.09
N GLY A 131 8.97 -18.52 -14.65
CA GLY A 131 9.74 -19.58 -15.30
C GLY A 131 10.54 -19.11 -16.52
N GLN A 132 10.06 -18.08 -17.21
CA GLN A 132 10.73 -17.46 -18.36
C GLN A 132 12.08 -16.83 -18.00
N TYR A 133 12.32 -16.49 -16.74
CA TYR A 133 13.57 -15.89 -16.27
C TYR A 133 14.66 -16.93 -15.91
N GLY A 134 14.33 -18.22 -15.88
CA GLY A 134 15.29 -19.29 -15.59
C GLY A 134 16.03 -19.07 -14.27
N SER A 135 17.38 -19.07 -14.31
CA SER A 135 18.22 -18.86 -13.12
C SER A 135 18.26 -17.42 -12.60
N LYS A 136 17.74 -16.44 -13.36
CA LYS A 136 17.60 -15.05 -12.87
C LYS A 136 16.50 -14.95 -11.79
N ALA A 137 15.41 -15.71 -11.93
CA ALA A 137 14.44 -15.83 -10.87
C ALA A 137 15.01 -16.66 -9.72
N LYS A 138 14.92 -16.12 -8.51
CA LYS A 138 15.44 -16.71 -7.28
C LYS A 138 14.30 -17.33 -6.47
N ASP A 139 14.61 -18.34 -5.66
CA ASP A 139 13.65 -18.85 -4.72
C ASP A 139 13.32 -17.78 -3.68
N ALA A 140 12.06 -17.64 -3.35
CA ALA A 140 11.55 -16.63 -2.44
C ALA A 140 10.33 -17.17 -1.69
N THR A 141 10.50 -18.30 -1.01
CA THR A 141 9.46 -18.88 -0.17
C THR A 141 9.34 -18.20 1.18
N TYR A 142 10.37 -17.46 1.56
CA TYR A 142 10.40 -16.61 2.75
C TYR A 142 10.99 -15.25 2.39
N ILE A 143 10.31 -14.16 2.78
CA ILE A 143 10.76 -12.79 2.54
C ILE A 143 10.72 -12.06 3.89
N ASP A 144 11.87 -11.60 4.39
CA ASP A 144 12.02 -10.90 5.67
C ASP A 144 12.29 -9.40 5.44
N MET A 145 11.34 -8.57 5.85
CA MET A 145 11.41 -7.11 5.73
C MET A 145 11.89 -6.43 7.03
N SER A 146 12.38 -7.17 8.01
CA SER A 146 12.75 -6.62 9.34
C SER A 146 13.85 -5.56 9.28
N GLY A 147 14.76 -5.64 8.30
CA GLY A 147 15.78 -4.62 8.09
C GLY A 147 15.23 -3.30 7.57
N CYS A 148 14.13 -3.33 6.81
CA CYS A 148 13.44 -2.15 6.28
C CYS A 148 12.42 -1.59 7.29
N TYR A 149 11.75 -2.46 8.04
CA TYR A 149 10.69 -2.11 8.97
C TYR A 149 11.01 -2.61 10.40
N PRO A 150 11.96 -1.99 11.10
CA PRO A 150 12.55 -2.55 12.32
C PRO A 150 11.60 -2.65 13.51
N LEU A 151 10.49 -1.91 13.52
CA LEU A 151 9.47 -1.99 14.56
C LEU A 151 8.39 -3.01 14.23
N THR A 152 7.91 -3.02 12.99
CA THR A 152 6.91 -3.98 12.51
C THR A 152 7.51 -5.35 12.29
N ARG A 153 8.75 -5.42 11.81
CA ARG A 153 9.49 -6.65 11.50
C ARG A 153 8.63 -7.67 10.76
N CYS A 154 7.95 -7.20 9.70
CA CYS A 154 7.08 -8.09 8.94
C CYS A 154 7.87 -9.01 8.05
N TYR A 155 7.29 -10.19 7.81
CA TYR A 155 7.79 -11.17 6.89
C TYR A 155 6.64 -11.90 6.20
N PHE A 156 6.96 -12.56 5.10
CA PHE A 156 6.00 -13.28 4.27
C PHE A 156 6.48 -14.71 4.04
N GLU A 157 5.58 -15.66 4.22
CA GLU A 157 5.81 -17.08 3.99
C GLU A 157 4.91 -17.56 2.86
N PHE A 158 5.52 -18.15 1.83
CA PHE A 158 4.79 -18.67 0.69
C PHE A 158 4.18 -20.03 1.03
N ASN A 159 2.90 -20.20 0.77
CA ASN A 159 2.22 -21.48 0.88
C ASN A 159 1.96 -22.04 -0.52
N GLU A 160 2.55 -23.19 -0.81
CA GLU A 160 2.44 -23.87 -2.11
C GLU A 160 1.02 -24.39 -2.38
N ASP A 161 0.24 -24.71 -1.35
CA ASP A 161 -1.09 -25.30 -1.51
C ASP A 161 -2.10 -24.31 -2.14
N ASP A 162 -1.99 -23.02 -1.81
CA ASP A 162 -2.88 -21.97 -2.35
C ASP A 162 -2.16 -20.92 -3.18
N GLY A 163 -0.82 -20.97 -3.20
CA GLY A 163 0.02 -20.06 -3.97
C GLY A 163 0.00 -18.63 -3.47
N LEU A 164 -0.14 -18.42 -2.16
CA LEU A 164 -0.21 -17.12 -1.51
C LEU A 164 0.94 -16.91 -0.52
N TYR A 165 1.35 -15.67 -0.36
CA TYR A 165 2.24 -15.22 0.70
C TYR A 165 1.43 -14.81 1.93
N TYR A 166 1.72 -15.42 3.07
CA TYR A 166 1.11 -15.17 4.37
C TYR A 166 1.94 -14.16 5.15
N ARG A 167 1.36 -13.00 5.48
CA ARG A 167 2.06 -11.95 6.21
C ARG A 167 2.03 -12.18 7.70
N SER A 168 3.19 -12.16 8.32
CA SER A 168 3.39 -12.16 9.77
C SER A 168 4.15 -10.90 10.19
N GLN A 169 4.14 -10.57 11.49
CA GLN A 169 4.80 -9.39 12.02
C GLN A 169 5.10 -9.51 13.51
N HIS A 170 5.86 -8.56 14.02
CA HIS A 170 6.04 -8.39 15.45
C HIS A 170 4.70 -8.04 16.13
N LEU A 171 4.34 -8.75 17.17
CA LEU A 171 3.09 -8.54 17.92
C LEU A 171 3.33 -7.74 19.20
N SER A 172 4.16 -8.28 20.10
CA SER A 172 4.55 -7.60 21.35
C SER A 172 5.70 -8.32 22.06
N GLY A 173 6.51 -7.61 22.81
CA GLY A 173 7.66 -8.18 23.51
C GLY A 173 8.65 -8.83 22.54
N SER A 174 8.85 -10.13 22.64
CA SER A 174 9.67 -10.93 21.71
C SER A 174 8.84 -11.88 20.84
N THR A 175 7.54 -11.66 20.74
CA THR A 175 6.62 -12.55 20.02
C THR A 175 6.33 -12.00 18.64
N ASP A 176 6.58 -12.82 17.64
CA ASP A 176 6.14 -12.61 16.26
C ASP A 176 4.96 -13.55 15.95
N GLY A 177 4.15 -13.21 14.99
CA GLY A 177 3.02 -14.03 14.60
C GLY A 177 2.20 -13.48 13.45
N PRO A 178 1.14 -14.19 13.06
CA PRO A 178 0.34 -13.84 11.90
C PRO A 178 -0.29 -12.44 12.04
N HIS A 179 -0.27 -11.67 10.97
CA HIS A 179 -1.01 -10.41 10.88
C HIS A 179 -2.47 -10.72 10.57
N ILE A 180 -3.31 -10.65 11.58
CA ILE A 180 -4.71 -11.04 11.51
C ILE A 180 -5.59 -9.81 11.28
N ASP A 181 -6.49 -9.88 10.29
CA ASP A 181 -7.60 -8.94 10.18
C ASP A 181 -8.57 -9.12 11.35
N ALA A 182 -8.80 -8.06 12.11
CA ALA A 182 -9.51 -8.12 13.37
C ALA A 182 -11.02 -8.43 13.22
N LEU A 183 -11.61 -8.16 12.06
CA LEU A 183 -13.03 -8.41 11.80
C LEU A 183 -13.28 -9.83 11.28
N THR A 184 -12.44 -10.29 10.37
CA THR A 184 -12.60 -11.60 9.75
C THR A 184 -11.90 -12.73 10.49
N GLY A 185 -10.92 -12.41 11.34
CA GLY A 185 -10.06 -13.38 12.01
C GLY A 185 -9.09 -14.11 11.07
N LYS A 186 -8.95 -13.67 9.81
CA LYS A 186 -8.09 -14.29 8.81
C LYS A 186 -6.75 -13.58 8.74
N GLN A 187 -5.70 -14.35 8.51
CA GLN A 187 -4.36 -13.80 8.24
C GLN A 187 -4.35 -13.07 6.90
N LEU A 188 -3.63 -11.94 6.83
CA LEU A 188 -3.42 -11.23 5.58
C LEU A 188 -2.56 -12.06 4.63
N THR A 189 -3.06 -12.20 3.40
CA THR A 189 -2.39 -12.96 2.34
C THR A 189 -2.31 -12.15 1.06
N PHE A 190 -1.27 -12.37 0.27
CA PHE A 190 -1.02 -11.67 -0.98
C PHE A 190 -0.59 -12.64 -2.08
N LYS A 191 -1.01 -12.38 -3.31
CA LYS A 191 -0.59 -13.16 -4.49
C LYS A 191 0.74 -12.67 -5.02
N ASN A 192 0.96 -11.36 -4.92
CA ASN A 192 2.17 -10.70 -5.37
C ASN A 192 2.72 -9.82 -4.25
N ILE A 193 4.05 -9.69 -4.22
CA ILE A 193 4.74 -8.70 -3.40
C ILE A 193 5.66 -7.90 -4.31
N LEU A 194 5.56 -6.58 -4.26
CA LEU A 194 6.47 -5.65 -4.88
C LEU A 194 7.27 -4.95 -3.78
N VAL A 195 8.57 -4.83 -3.98
CA VAL A 195 9.44 -3.98 -3.15
C VAL A 195 9.93 -2.85 -4.03
N GLN A 196 9.70 -1.62 -3.59
CA GLN A 196 10.04 -0.41 -4.30
C GLN A 196 11.07 0.37 -3.48
N ASN A 197 12.31 0.40 -3.93
CA ASN A 197 13.36 1.18 -3.29
C ASN A 197 13.22 2.64 -3.67
N THR A 198 13.29 3.53 -2.68
CA THR A 198 13.26 4.96 -2.86
C THR A 198 14.03 5.64 -1.72
N PHE A 199 14.14 6.96 -1.77
CA PHE A 199 14.68 7.74 -0.67
C PHE A 199 13.64 8.69 -0.11
N TYR A 200 13.90 9.25 1.05
CA TYR A 200 13.09 10.33 1.60
C TYR A 200 13.96 11.52 2.03
N GLU A 201 13.31 12.67 2.12
CA GLU A 201 13.81 13.84 2.82
C GLU A 201 13.08 13.99 4.15
N GLU A 202 13.76 14.46 5.16
CA GLU A 202 13.14 14.83 6.43
C GLU A 202 12.68 16.29 6.38
N LEU A 203 11.37 16.50 6.52
CA LEU A 203 10.71 17.81 6.43
C LEU A 203 10.65 18.59 7.76
N GLY A 204 11.47 18.26 8.72
CA GLY A 204 11.38 18.81 10.07
C GLY A 204 10.36 18.08 10.95
N GLU A 205 10.50 18.19 12.26
CA GLU A 205 9.71 17.44 13.25
C GLU A 205 9.69 15.92 13.02
N GLY A 206 10.66 15.40 12.26
CA GLY A 206 10.80 13.98 11.92
C GLY A 206 9.84 13.48 10.85
N TYR A 207 9.09 14.36 10.17
CA TYR A 207 8.24 13.97 9.04
C TYR A 207 9.08 13.57 7.84
N LEU A 208 8.66 12.49 7.18
CA LEU A 208 9.32 11.96 5.98
C LEU A 208 8.54 12.36 4.73
N ALA A 209 9.25 12.73 3.67
CA ALA A 209 8.72 12.91 2.32
C ALA A 209 9.42 11.93 1.39
N PHE A 210 8.78 10.79 1.11
CA PHE A 210 9.31 9.82 0.17
C PHE A 210 9.24 10.34 -1.26
N GLN A 211 10.30 10.11 -2.01
CA GLN A 211 10.34 10.39 -3.44
C GLN A 211 9.44 9.41 -4.19
N CYS A 212 8.29 9.91 -4.64
CA CYS A 212 7.28 9.12 -5.35
C CYS A 212 7.46 9.16 -6.87
N HIS A 213 8.14 10.18 -7.41
CA HIS A 213 8.36 10.36 -8.84
C HIS A 213 9.83 10.11 -9.16
N ASP A 214 10.09 9.12 -9.98
CA ASP A 214 11.44 8.80 -10.44
C ASP A 214 11.36 7.98 -11.74
N THR A 215 12.50 7.79 -12.36
CA THR A 215 12.68 6.95 -13.54
C THR A 215 13.81 5.97 -13.27
N THR A 216 13.54 4.67 -13.40
CA THR A 216 14.58 3.63 -13.31
C THR A 216 15.19 3.50 -11.91
N ARG A 217 14.36 3.17 -10.92
CA ARG A 217 14.83 2.81 -9.57
C ARG A 217 14.65 1.34 -9.30
N ASP A 218 15.52 0.80 -8.45
CA ASP A 218 15.55 -0.62 -8.09
C ASP A 218 14.30 -1.06 -7.35
N GLY A 219 13.92 -2.32 -7.57
CA GLY A 219 12.85 -3.00 -6.87
C GLY A 219 12.91 -4.50 -7.04
N TRP A 220 11.96 -5.17 -6.45
CA TRP A 220 11.78 -6.61 -6.56
C TRP A 220 10.33 -6.98 -6.78
N PHE A 221 10.11 -7.99 -7.59
CA PHE A 221 8.79 -8.60 -7.81
C PHE A 221 8.80 -10.05 -7.38
N PHE A 222 7.89 -10.43 -6.47
CA PHE A 222 7.74 -11.78 -5.96
C PHE A 222 6.35 -12.31 -6.26
N THR A 223 6.28 -13.52 -6.77
CA THR A 223 5.05 -14.27 -7.01
C THR A 223 5.35 -15.76 -7.12
N ASN A 224 4.42 -16.63 -6.73
CA ASN A 224 4.55 -18.07 -6.79
C ASN A 224 5.87 -18.62 -6.18
N GLY A 225 6.28 -18.11 -5.02
CA GLY A 225 7.47 -18.54 -4.29
C GLY A 225 8.79 -18.18 -4.96
N ARG A 226 8.79 -17.29 -5.94
CA ARG A 226 9.97 -16.84 -6.67
C ARG A 226 10.01 -15.31 -6.76
N GLY A 227 11.22 -14.78 -7.00
CA GLY A 227 11.44 -13.33 -7.13
C GLY A 227 12.40 -12.99 -8.26
N ILE A 228 12.17 -11.83 -8.89
CA ILE A 228 13.06 -11.21 -9.86
C ILE A 228 13.37 -9.79 -9.48
N HIS A 229 14.53 -9.29 -9.85
CA HIS A 229 14.85 -7.88 -9.82
C HIS A 229 13.99 -7.13 -10.86
N VAL A 230 13.54 -5.93 -10.50
CA VAL A 230 12.79 -5.03 -11.38
C VAL A 230 13.27 -3.60 -11.19
N ASN A 231 12.95 -2.75 -12.17
CA ASN A 231 13.07 -1.30 -12.05
C ASN A 231 11.68 -0.69 -12.07
N TRP A 232 11.46 0.34 -11.28
CA TRP A 232 10.19 1.05 -11.29
C TRP A 232 10.35 2.50 -11.76
N GLU A 233 9.27 3.05 -12.29
CA GLU A 233 9.16 4.45 -12.65
C GLU A 233 7.76 5.00 -12.36
N LYS A 234 7.68 6.26 -11.98
CA LYS A 234 6.47 7.07 -11.90
C LYS A 234 6.82 8.49 -12.26
N THR A 235 6.21 9.06 -13.30
CA THR A 235 6.62 10.34 -13.89
C THR A 235 5.64 11.48 -13.66
N SER A 236 4.46 11.20 -13.09
CA SER A 236 3.45 12.21 -12.77
C SER A 236 2.60 11.81 -11.57
N ASP A 237 1.89 12.77 -10.98
CA ASP A 237 1.06 12.55 -9.79
C ASP A 237 -0.01 11.47 -10.00
N TYR A 238 -0.70 11.51 -11.14
CA TYR A 238 -1.78 10.59 -11.50
C TYR A 238 -1.33 9.43 -12.39
N GLY A 239 -0.11 9.47 -12.93
CA GLY A 239 0.43 8.37 -13.73
C GLY A 239 0.70 7.13 -12.86
N ALA A 240 0.39 5.96 -13.40
CA ALA A 240 0.63 4.70 -12.73
C ALA A 240 2.13 4.46 -12.48
N THR A 241 2.47 3.89 -11.34
CA THR A 241 3.80 3.32 -11.11
C THR A 241 3.96 2.08 -11.98
N ARG A 242 4.98 2.07 -12.83
CA ARG A 242 5.31 0.97 -13.75
C ARG A 242 6.52 0.20 -13.25
N TYR A 243 6.54 -1.09 -13.48
CA TYR A 243 7.64 -1.96 -13.11
C TYR A 243 8.11 -2.77 -14.32
N TYR A 244 9.41 -2.78 -14.55
CA TYR A 244 10.05 -3.41 -15.70
C TYR A 244 11.11 -4.39 -15.23
N ASP A 245 11.26 -5.49 -15.95
CA ASP A 245 12.37 -6.41 -15.72
C ASP A 245 13.72 -5.83 -16.22
N ASP A 246 14.81 -6.56 -16.01
CA ASP A 246 16.14 -6.15 -16.46
C ASP A 246 16.32 -6.07 -18.00
N ASN A 247 15.35 -6.53 -18.78
CA ASN A 247 15.33 -6.37 -20.23
C ASN A 247 14.53 -5.15 -20.67
N GLY A 248 13.83 -4.49 -19.75
CA GLY A 248 12.93 -3.37 -20.01
C GLY A 248 11.52 -3.79 -20.40
N ASP A 249 11.16 -5.05 -20.22
CA ASP A 249 9.80 -5.52 -20.43
C ASP A 249 8.95 -5.29 -19.17
N GLU A 250 7.76 -4.71 -19.32
CA GLU A 250 6.86 -4.50 -18.20
C GLU A 250 6.40 -5.83 -17.60
N ILE A 251 6.48 -5.94 -16.27
CA ILE A 251 6.12 -7.17 -15.57
C ILE A 251 4.62 -7.48 -15.67
N VAL A 252 4.29 -8.74 -15.52
CA VAL A 252 2.92 -9.25 -15.51
C VAL A 252 2.62 -9.85 -14.14
N LEU A 253 1.69 -9.28 -13.41
CA LEU A 253 1.26 -9.77 -12.09
C LEU A 253 0.29 -10.94 -12.23
N ASN A 254 0.21 -11.78 -11.21
CA ASN A 254 -0.91 -12.72 -11.08
C ASN A 254 -2.14 -12.01 -10.49
N ALA A 255 -3.33 -12.37 -10.96
CA ALA A 255 -4.56 -11.83 -10.42
C ALA A 255 -4.72 -12.18 -8.93
N GLY A 256 -4.92 -11.18 -8.09
CA GLY A 256 -5.03 -11.30 -6.64
C GLY A 256 -4.51 -10.07 -5.92
N LYS A 257 -4.51 -10.12 -4.59
CA LYS A 257 -3.99 -9.01 -3.78
C LYS A 257 -2.49 -8.84 -3.97
N THR A 258 -2.06 -7.60 -4.13
CA THR A 258 -0.65 -7.21 -4.23
C THR A 258 -0.26 -6.37 -3.03
N MET A 259 0.85 -6.72 -2.39
CA MET A 259 1.50 -5.90 -1.36
C MET A 259 2.64 -5.12 -2.01
N ILE A 260 2.67 -3.81 -1.79
CA ILE A 260 3.76 -2.94 -2.25
C ILE A 260 4.48 -2.41 -1.01
N CYS A 261 5.72 -2.87 -0.82
CA CYS A 261 6.58 -2.47 0.28
C CYS A 261 7.51 -1.35 -0.21
N ILE A 262 7.36 -0.15 0.34
CA ILE A 262 8.21 1.00 0.03
C ILE A 262 9.36 1.03 1.03
N VAL A 263 10.57 0.88 0.55
CA VAL A 263 11.76 0.76 1.38
C VAL A 263 12.76 1.87 1.07
N GLU A 264 13.49 2.30 2.10
CA GLU A 264 14.50 3.34 1.97
C GLU A 264 15.78 2.80 1.35
N ASP A 265 16.44 3.62 0.52
CA ASP A 265 17.77 3.31 0.01
C ASP A 265 18.76 3.09 1.17
N GLY A 266 19.48 1.97 1.11
CA GLY A 266 20.40 1.56 2.17
C GLY A 266 19.79 0.61 3.20
N ASP A 267 18.48 0.53 3.32
CA ASP A 267 17.81 -0.54 4.07
C ASP A 267 17.89 -1.86 3.26
N SER A 268 17.91 -2.98 3.95
CA SER A 268 18.00 -4.28 3.32
C SER A 268 16.96 -5.25 3.85
N PHE A 269 16.39 -6.02 2.96
CA PHE A 269 15.58 -7.18 3.27
C PHE A 269 16.27 -8.46 2.76
N THR A 270 15.83 -9.61 3.22
CA THR A 270 16.36 -10.90 2.78
C THR A 270 15.25 -11.83 2.31
N PHE A 271 15.59 -12.75 1.42
CA PHE A 271 14.65 -13.77 0.97
C PHE A 271 15.38 -15.05 0.54
N HIS A 272 14.70 -16.17 0.58
CA HIS A 272 15.20 -17.49 0.16
C HIS A 272 14.05 -18.44 -0.17
#